data_544da39d8d3b116e49b146f9d07dd52b
#
_entry.id   544da39d8d3b116e49b146f9d07dd52b
#
_cell.length_a   1.000
_cell.length_b   1.000
_cell.length_c   1.000
_cell.angle_alpha   90.00
_cell.angle_beta   90.00
_cell.angle_gamma   90.00
#
_symmetry.space_group_name_H-M   'P 1'
#
loop_
_entity.id
_entity.type
_entity.pdbx_description
1 polymer ?
#
loop_
_entity_poly.entity_id
_entity_poly.type
_entity_poly.pdbx_seq_one_letter_code
_entity_poly.pdbx_strand_id
1 'polypeptide(L)'
;IAVFIIYRLRSVLGKRTGFQKTIVTENSEKPKTKEVNTIPSLKENEQKFELVYKNVQDFDHKVFLDGAKKAFEIIITAFNSGDKKTLKPLVSKDVYAAFVSAIDSNSNNPSSQFYSLVVDSIEDTKVENGKITISVKFISEQMIDNKEDSIVKNQDLWVFEKPIKSSSPAWI
;
A
#
# COMPACT_ATOMS: atom_id res chain seq x y z
N ILE A 1 17.76 -1.19 11.92
CA ILE A 1 17.25 0.20 11.89
C ILE A 1 16.44 0.31 10.63
N ALA A 2 15.11 0.15 10.75
CA ALA A 2 14.19 0.39 9.65
C ALA A 2 13.96 1.90 9.55
N VAL A 3 14.51 2.53 8.54
CA VAL A 3 14.26 3.95 8.24
C VAL A 3 13.02 4.00 7.36
N PHE A 4 11.88 4.33 7.96
CA PHE A 4 10.68 4.69 7.23
C PHE A 4 10.77 6.15 6.82
N ILE A 5 11.01 6.39 5.55
CA ILE A 5 10.92 7.73 4.99
C ILE A 5 9.56 7.84 4.32
N ILE A 6 8.60 8.43 5.02
CA ILE A 6 7.34 8.86 4.40
C ILE A 6 7.63 10.18 3.69
N TYR A 7 7.96 10.11 2.41
CA TYR A 7 8.01 11.30 1.56
C TYR A 7 6.61 11.69 1.14
N ARG A 8 6.04 12.65 1.84
CA ARG A 8 4.80 13.31 1.42
C ARG A 8 5.14 14.44 0.44
N LEU A 9 5.23 14.09 -0.84
CA LEU A 9 5.36 15.09 -1.88
C LEU A 9 3.98 15.67 -2.20
N ARG A 10 3.70 16.87 -1.68
CA ARG A 10 2.57 17.68 -2.13
C ARG A 10 2.86 18.17 -3.55
N SER A 11 2.28 17.54 -4.54
CA SER A 11 2.24 18.08 -5.90
C SER A 11 0.86 18.68 -6.14
N VAL A 12 0.81 19.99 -6.10
CA VAL A 12 -0.30 20.78 -6.65
C VAL A 12 0.01 21.00 -8.12
N LEU A 13 -0.62 20.24 -9.02
CA LEU A 13 -0.93 20.75 -10.36
C LEU A 13 -1.91 19.86 -11.11
N GLY A 14 -3.04 20.45 -11.51
CA GLY A 14 -3.96 19.81 -12.40
C GLY A 14 -3.47 19.80 -13.86
N LYS A 15 -3.72 18.65 -14.53
CA LYS A 15 -4.11 18.61 -15.94
C LYS A 15 -4.78 17.28 -16.24
N ARG A 16 -6.01 17.36 -16.70
CA ARG A 16 -6.80 16.26 -17.26
C ARG A 16 -6.14 15.77 -18.54
N THR A 17 -5.91 14.47 -18.64
CA THR A 17 -5.81 13.79 -19.93
C THR A 17 -6.60 12.49 -19.84
N GLY A 18 -7.56 12.36 -20.76
CA GLY A 18 -8.53 11.27 -20.81
C GLY A 18 -7.90 9.92 -21.12
N PHE A 19 -8.48 8.87 -20.57
CA PHE A 19 -8.06 7.50 -20.79
C PHE A 19 -9.15 6.74 -21.57
N GLN A 20 -8.78 6.22 -22.74
CA GLN A 20 -9.63 5.34 -23.54
C GLN A 20 -9.52 3.90 -23.05
N LYS A 21 -10.70 3.29 -22.93
CA LYS A 21 -10.95 1.92 -22.50
C LYS A 21 -10.80 0.98 -23.69
N THR A 22 -9.96 -0.04 -23.60
CA THR A 22 -9.96 -1.15 -24.53
C THR A 22 -10.39 -2.42 -23.81
N ILE A 23 -11.50 -2.99 -24.30
CA ILE A 23 -12.08 -4.26 -23.87
C ILE A 23 -11.45 -5.35 -24.74
N VAL A 24 -10.92 -6.42 -24.16
CA VAL A 24 -10.72 -7.69 -24.86
C VAL A 24 -11.20 -8.84 -23.99
N THR A 25 -12.07 -9.63 -24.61
CA THR A 25 -12.90 -10.73 -24.14
C THR A 25 -12.13 -12.05 -24.13
N GLU A 26 -12.38 -12.85 -23.10
CA GLU A 26 -12.52 -14.33 -22.95
C GLU A 26 -11.84 -15.32 -23.91
N ASN A 27 -11.23 -16.39 -23.39
CA ASN A 27 -11.86 -17.71 -23.29
C ASN A 27 -10.98 -18.78 -22.60
N SER A 28 -11.60 -19.49 -21.67
CA SER A 28 -11.57 -20.86 -21.17
C SER A 28 -10.45 -21.85 -21.54
N GLU A 29 -9.92 -22.60 -20.60
CA GLU A 29 -10.18 -23.99 -20.22
C GLU A 29 -9.10 -24.55 -19.28
N LYS A 30 -9.56 -25.29 -18.25
CA LYS A 30 -8.71 -26.03 -17.30
C LYS A 30 -8.17 -27.31 -17.92
N PRO A 31 -6.98 -27.81 -17.47
CA PRO A 31 -7.00 -29.00 -16.66
C PRO A 31 -6.14 -28.94 -15.39
N LYS A 32 -6.55 -29.66 -14.37
CA LYS A 32 -5.86 -29.91 -13.12
C LYS A 32 -4.54 -30.64 -13.35
N THR A 33 -3.43 -30.11 -12.84
CA THR A 33 -2.23 -30.87 -12.60
C THR A 33 -1.41 -30.21 -11.49
N LYS A 34 -1.13 -31.01 -10.45
CA LYS A 34 -0.08 -30.91 -9.40
C LYS A 34 0.58 -29.56 -9.16
N GLU A 35 0.45 -29.09 -7.92
CA GLU A 35 1.11 -27.91 -7.35
C GLU A 35 2.64 -27.99 -7.52
N VAL A 36 3.11 -27.43 -8.60
CA VAL A 36 4.43 -26.85 -8.68
C VAL A 36 4.20 -25.38 -8.32
N ASN A 37 4.95 -24.82 -7.37
CA ASN A 37 4.97 -23.38 -7.06
C ASN A 37 5.37 -22.61 -8.32
N THR A 38 4.46 -22.49 -9.28
CA THR A 38 4.68 -21.73 -10.50
C THR A 38 4.40 -20.28 -10.19
N ILE A 39 5.46 -19.48 -10.25
CA ILE A 39 5.34 -18.02 -10.21
C ILE A 39 4.33 -17.63 -11.30
N PRO A 40 3.24 -16.92 -10.98
CA PRO A 40 2.26 -16.52 -11.98
C PRO A 40 2.91 -15.60 -13.02
N SER A 41 2.36 -15.57 -14.22
CA SER A 41 2.79 -14.61 -15.25
C SER A 41 2.50 -13.19 -14.75
N LEU A 42 3.55 -12.48 -14.36
CA LEU A 42 3.49 -11.14 -13.80
C LEU A 42 3.56 -10.11 -14.93
N LYS A 43 2.74 -9.04 -14.81
CA LYS A 43 2.87 -7.88 -15.66
C LYS A 43 4.19 -7.16 -15.38
N GLU A 44 4.64 -6.31 -16.29
CA GLU A 44 5.91 -5.60 -16.19
C GLU A 44 6.06 -4.84 -14.85
N ASN A 45 5.00 -4.18 -14.40
CA ASN A 45 4.96 -3.46 -13.12
C ASN A 45 4.86 -4.39 -11.87
N GLU A 46 4.63 -5.68 -12.08
CA GLU A 46 4.51 -6.70 -11.01
C GLU A 46 5.73 -7.61 -10.94
N GLN A 47 6.68 -7.51 -11.87
CA GLN A 47 7.86 -8.39 -11.94
C GLN A 47 8.69 -8.35 -10.64
N LYS A 48 8.68 -7.24 -9.94
CA LYS A 48 9.36 -7.11 -8.64
C LYS A 48 8.83 -8.08 -7.57
N PHE A 49 7.62 -8.60 -7.72
CA PHE A 49 7.09 -9.64 -6.83
C PHE A 49 7.74 -11.02 -7.00
N GLU A 50 8.52 -11.25 -8.06
CA GLU A 50 9.22 -12.53 -8.23
C GLU A 50 10.07 -12.90 -7.01
N LEU A 51 10.75 -11.90 -6.43
CA LEU A 51 11.56 -12.12 -5.23
C LEU A 51 10.70 -12.55 -4.04
N VAL A 52 9.48 -12.01 -3.93
CA VAL A 52 8.53 -12.37 -2.87
C VAL A 52 8.04 -13.80 -3.05
N TYR A 53 7.64 -14.18 -4.27
CA TYR A 53 7.21 -15.54 -4.60
C TYR A 53 8.27 -16.59 -4.32
N LYS A 54 9.55 -16.26 -4.51
CA LYS A 54 10.67 -17.17 -4.20
C LYS A 54 10.92 -17.38 -2.71
N ASN A 55 10.50 -16.45 -1.87
CA ASN A 55 10.86 -16.42 -0.44
C ASN A 55 9.67 -16.55 0.51
N VAL A 56 8.44 -16.32 0.06
CA VAL A 56 7.22 -16.40 0.87
C VAL A 56 6.29 -17.44 0.28
N GLN A 57 6.06 -18.50 1.03
CA GLN A 57 5.11 -19.54 0.65
C GLN A 57 3.70 -18.98 0.61
N ASP A 58 2.88 -19.47 -0.33
CA ASP A 58 1.46 -19.09 -0.49
C ASP A 58 1.25 -17.58 -0.69
N PHE A 59 2.26 -16.86 -1.20
CA PHE A 59 2.12 -15.45 -1.53
C PHE A 59 1.21 -15.26 -2.75
N ASP A 60 0.25 -14.36 -2.62
CA ASP A 60 -0.58 -13.88 -3.72
C ASP A 60 -0.50 -12.34 -3.76
N HIS A 61 0.07 -11.81 -4.84
CA HIS A 61 0.27 -10.38 -5.00
C HIS A 61 -1.04 -9.59 -5.08
N LYS A 62 -2.12 -10.18 -5.59
CA LYS A 62 -3.43 -9.51 -5.65
C LYS A 62 -4.03 -9.37 -4.25
N VAL A 63 -3.99 -10.45 -3.48
CA VAL A 63 -4.42 -10.43 -2.08
C VAL A 63 -3.57 -9.46 -1.26
N PHE A 64 -2.25 -9.44 -1.50
CA PHE A 64 -1.35 -8.48 -0.86
C PHE A 64 -1.72 -7.04 -1.19
N LEU A 65 -1.92 -6.71 -2.47
CA LEU A 65 -2.24 -5.34 -2.91
C LEU A 65 -3.61 -4.86 -2.39
N ASP A 66 -4.60 -5.75 -2.34
CA ASP A 66 -5.91 -5.42 -1.75
C ASP A 66 -5.80 -5.20 -0.24
N GLY A 67 -5.01 -6.02 0.45
CA GLY A 67 -4.68 -5.83 1.86
C GLY A 67 -3.93 -4.53 2.13
N ALA A 68 -2.95 -4.20 1.27
CA ALA A 68 -2.16 -2.97 1.36
C ALA A 68 -3.03 -1.70 1.19
N LYS A 69 -3.97 -1.70 0.24
CA LYS A 69 -4.94 -0.61 0.08
C LYS A 69 -5.82 -0.44 1.32
N LYS A 70 -6.38 -1.53 1.84
CA LYS A 70 -7.20 -1.51 3.06
C LYS A 70 -6.41 -0.99 4.26
N ALA A 71 -5.16 -1.45 4.42
CA ALA A 71 -4.28 -0.97 5.48
C ALA A 71 -4.01 0.53 5.34
N PHE A 72 -3.75 1.01 4.13
CA PHE A 72 -3.56 2.43 3.84
C PHE A 72 -4.77 3.26 4.29
N GLU A 73 -5.97 2.89 3.86
CA GLU A 73 -7.22 3.59 4.21
C GLU A 73 -7.45 3.63 5.73
N ILE A 74 -7.30 2.48 6.40
CA ILE A 74 -7.50 2.37 7.85
C ILE A 74 -6.48 3.23 8.60
N ILE A 75 -5.21 3.15 8.22
CA ILE A 75 -4.11 3.87 8.90
C ILE A 75 -4.27 5.38 8.72
N ILE A 76 -4.53 5.86 7.50
CA ILE A 76 -4.71 7.30 7.25
C ILE A 76 -5.99 7.82 7.92
N THR A 77 -7.08 7.06 7.90
CA THR A 77 -8.31 7.44 8.62
C THR A 77 -8.08 7.52 10.13
N ALA A 78 -7.41 6.53 10.70
CA ALA A 78 -7.07 6.51 12.13
C ALA A 78 -6.11 7.66 12.50
N PHE A 79 -5.13 7.95 11.65
CA PHE A 79 -4.23 9.08 11.83
C PHE A 79 -4.97 10.43 11.83
N ASN A 80 -5.85 10.64 10.84
CA ASN A 80 -6.62 11.88 10.71
C ASN A 80 -7.60 12.08 11.87
N SER A 81 -8.18 10.99 12.40
CA SER A 81 -9.08 11.04 13.57
C SER A 81 -8.36 11.03 14.93
N GLY A 82 -7.03 10.88 14.94
CA GLY A 82 -6.24 10.76 16.16
C GLY A 82 -6.42 9.43 16.91
N ASP A 83 -6.92 8.40 16.23
CA ASP A 83 -7.14 7.08 16.83
C ASP A 83 -5.84 6.27 16.95
N LYS A 84 -5.07 6.58 17.98
CA LYS A 84 -3.81 5.91 18.31
C LYS A 84 -3.98 4.41 18.58
N LYS A 85 -5.16 3.99 19.07
CA LYS A 85 -5.44 2.59 19.41
C LYS A 85 -5.50 1.72 18.17
N THR A 86 -6.16 2.19 17.12
CA THR A 86 -6.23 1.50 15.83
C THR A 86 -4.87 1.49 15.12
N LEU A 87 -4.07 2.56 15.22
CA LEU A 87 -2.75 2.64 14.59
C LEU A 87 -1.75 1.63 15.16
N LYS A 88 -1.76 1.41 16.48
CA LYS A 88 -0.73 0.64 17.18
C LYS A 88 -0.44 -0.76 16.62
N PRO A 89 -1.44 -1.62 16.29
CA PRO A 89 -1.19 -2.95 15.73
C PRO A 89 -0.87 -2.97 14.24
N LEU A 90 -1.06 -1.86 13.52
CA LEU A 90 -0.98 -1.81 12.06
C LEU A 90 0.36 -1.28 11.53
N VAL A 91 1.16 -0.69 12.39
CA VAL A 91 2.42 -0.05 12.00
C VAL A 91 3.56 -0.45 12.92
N SER A 92 4.80 -0.31 12.45
CA SER A 92 5.98 -0.54 13.28
C SER A 92 6.05 0.44 14.46
N LYS A 93 6.83 0.09 15.47
CA LYS A 93 7.00 0.94 16.67
C LYS A 93 7.48 2.34 16.33
N ASP A 94 8.40 2.46 15.37
CA ASP A 94 9.00 3.75 14.99
C ASP A 94 7.99 4.61 14.24
N VAL A 95 7.21 4.00 13.32
CA VAL A 95 6.13 4.69 12.60
C VAL A 95 5.02 5.08 13.57
N TYR A 96 4.67 4.21 14.52
CA TYR A 96 3.69 4.54 15.55
C TYR A 96 4.12 5.74 16.40
N ALA A 97 5.37 5.77 16.84
CA ALA A 97 5.89 6.90 17.61
C ALA A 97 5.84 8.21 16.81
N ALA A 98 6.19 8.18 15.53
CA ALA A 98 6.11 9.34 14.66
C ALA A 98 4.66 9.81 14.46
N PHE A 99 3.71 8.89 14.25
CA PHE A 99 2.30 9.24 14.14
C PHE A 99 1.72 9.82 15.43
N VAL A 100 2.05 9.23 16.59
CA VAL A 100 1.63 9.78 17.89
C VAL A 100 2.15 11.19 18.08
N SER A 101 3.42 11.44 17.79
CA SER A 101 4.02 12.77 17.88
C SER A 101 3.32 13.78 16.97
N ALA A 102 3.01 13.38 15.73
CA ALA A 102 2.31 14.23 14.77
C ALA A 102 0.87 14.53 15.21
N ILE A 103 0.13 13.52 15.72
CA ILE A 103 -1.23 13.69 16.25
C ILE A 103 -1.23 14.66 17.43
N ASP A 104 -0.27 14.50 18.37
CA ASP A 104 -0.20 15.34 19.56
C ASP A 104 0.20 16.79 19.25
N SER A 105 0.95 16.99 18.17
CA SER A 105 1.37 18.32 17.71
C SER A 105 0.31 19.06 16.89
N ASN A 106 -0.65 18.34 16.29
CA ASN A 106 -1.69 18.88 15.41
C ASN A 106 -3.06 18.79 16.08
N SER A 107 -3.42 19.80 16.86
CA SER A 107 -4.73 19.88 17.52
C SER A 107 -5.91 20.09 16.57
N ASN A 108 -5.67 20.40 15.30
CA ASN A 108 -6.65 20.69 14.27
C ASN A 108 -6.36 19.90 12.99
N ASN A 109 -6.51 18.58 13.03
CA ASN A 109 -6.50 17.82 11.79
C ASN A 109 -7.85 18.05 11.06
N PRO A 110 -7.84 18.61 9.84
CA PRO A 110 -9.07 18.74 9.06
C PRO A 110 -9.63 17.35 8.79
N SER A 111 -10.94 17.20 8.82
CA SER A 111 -11.57 15.94 8.42
C SER A 111 -11.24 15.67 6.96
N SER A 112 -10.73 14.49 6.65
CA SER A 112 -10.47 14.11 5.28
C SER A 112 -11.19 12.81 4.96
N GLN A 113 -11.76 12.75 3.77
CA GLN A 113 -12.37 11.53 3.22
C GLN A 113 -11.64 11.13 1.95
N PHE A 114 -11.44 9.81 1.79
CA PHE A 114 -10.89 9.28 0.56
C PHE A 114 -11.90 9.45 -0.58
N TYR A 115 -11.43 10.02 -1.69
CA TYR A 115 -12.13 10.07 -2.95
C TYR A 115 -11.67 8.96 -3.89
N SER A 116 -10.37 8.74 -3.98
CA SER A 116 -9.77 7.65 -4.72
C SER A 116 -8.47 7.16 -4.07
N LEU A 117 -8.15 5.88 -4.25
CA LEU A 117 -6.89 5.27 -3.86
C LEU A 117 -6.46 4.25 -4.90
N VAL A 118 -5.28 4.42 -5.46
CA VAL A 118 -4.70 3.49 -6.42
C VAL A 118 -3.27 3.13 -6.04
N VAL A 119 -2.87 1.91 -6.36
CA VAL A 119 -1.46 1.51 -6.37
C VAL A 119 -0.87 2.00 -7.69
N ASP A 120 0.12 2.90 -7.61
CA ASP A 120 0.81 3.43 -8.77
C ASP A 120 1.87 2.44 -9.27
N SER A 121 2.74 2.00 -8.37
CA SER A 121 3.84 1.08 -8.69
C SER A 121 4.34 0.31 -7.48
N ILE A 122 5.02 -0.80 -7.75
CA ILE A 122 5.89 -1.47 -6.81
C ILE A 122 7.30 -0.92 -7.05
N GLU A 123 7.81 -0.15 -6.10
CA GLU A 123 9.09 0.53 -6.27
C GLU A 123 10.26 -0.41 -6.05
N ASP A 124 10.19 -1.27 -5.03
CA ASP A 124 11.29 -2.16 -4.67
C ASP A 124 10.80 -3.37 -3.86
N THR A 125 11.57 -4.45 -3.95
CA THR A 125 11.44 -5.61 -3.05
C THR A 125 12.84 -6.06 -2.62
N LYS A 126 13.00 -6.33 -1.30
CA LYS A 126 14.29 -6.74 -0.74
C LYS A 126 14.13 -7.90 0.22
N VAL A 127 15.18 -8.72 0.29
CA VAL A 127 15.33 -9.76 1.30
C VAL A 127 16.60 -9.46 2.08
N GLU A 128 16.45 -9.06 3.32
CA GLU A 128 17.57 -8.72 4.19
C GLU A 128 17.29 -9.18 5.62
N ASN A 129 18.30 -9.72 6.29
CA ASN A 129 18.25 -10.12 7.71
C ASN A 129 17.06 -11.04 8.06
N GLY A 130 16.67 -11.94 7.16
CA GLY A 130 15.56 -12.86 7.36
C GLY A 130 14.18 -12.22 7.25
N LYS A 131 14.10 -11.02 6.71
CA LYS A 131 12.87 -10.29 6.42
C LYS A 131 12.76 -10.01 4.94
N ILE A 132 11.54 -9.90 4.47
CA ILE A 132 11.23 -9.39 3.15
C ILE A 132 10.47 -8.08 3.27
N THR A 133 10.84 -7.12 2.43
CA THR A 133 10.18 -5.83 2.33
C THR A 133 9.65 -5.60 0.93
N ILE A 134 8.50 -4.94 0.84
CA ILE A 134 7.87 -4.51 -0.41
C ILE A 134 7.58 -3.02 -0.29
N SER A 135 8.14 -2.23 -1.20
CA SER A 135 7.89 -0.79 -1.29
C SER A 135 6.80 -0.53 -2.33
N VAL A 136 5.69 0.01 -1.88
CA VAL A 136 4.49 0.29 -2.69
C VAL A 136 4.27 1.78 -2.75
N LYS A 137 4.14 2.31 -3.96
CA LYS A 137 3.77 3.70 -4.19
C LYS A 137 2.26 3.80 -4.39
N PHE A 138 1.63 4.62 -3.58
CA PHE A 138 0.21 4.93 -3.66
C PHE A 138 -0.03 6.33 -4.19
N ILE A 139 -1.12 6.48 -4.92
CA ILE A 139 -1.71 7.77 -5.25
C ILE A 139 -3.08 7.80 -4.61
N SER A 140 -3.33 8.79 -3.75
CA SER A 140 -4.62 9.01 -3.11
C SER A 140 -5.15 10.40 -3.42
N GLU A 141 -6.46 10.50 -3.56
CA GLU A 141 -7.18 11.78 -3.60
C GLU A 141 -8.06 11.84 -2.37
N GLN A 142 -7.94 12.91 -1.63
CA GLN A 142 -8.66 13.13 -0.38
C GLN A 142 -9.39 14.46 -0.44
N MET A 143 -10.66 14.45 -0.07
CA MET A 143 -11.47 15.65 0.11
C MET A 143 -11.24 16.18 1.53
N ILE A 144 -10.93 17.45 1.66
CA ILE A 144 -10.69 18.10 2.94
C ILE A 144 -11.94 18.89 3.34
N ASP A 145 -12.35 18.76 4.63
CA ASP A 145 -13.51 19.45 5.21
C ASP A 145 -14.82 19.28 4.43
N ASN A 146 -14.99 18.13 3.76
CA ASN A 146 -16.18 17.81 2.94
C ASN A 146 -16.47 18.85 1.84
N LYS A 147 -15.45 19.55 1.35
CA LYS A 147 -15.59 20.52 0.26
C LYS A 147 -15.11 19.90 -1.03
N GLU A 148 -15.97 19.78 -2.03
CA GLU A 148 -15.62 19.21 -3.35
C GLU A 148 -14.49 19.97 -4.05
N ASP A 149 -14.35 21.26 -3.79
CA ASP A 149 -13.29 22.12 -4.34
C ASP A 149 -11.93 21.92 -3.65
N SER A 150 -11.86 21.09 -2.59
CA SER A 150 -10.68 20.90 -1.78
C SER A 150 -10.07 19.48 -1.91
N ILE A 151 -10.17 18.88 -3.11
CA ILE A 151 -9.57 17.58 -3.37
C ILE A 151 -8.06 17.74 -3.50
N VAL A 152 -7.33 17.05 -2.60
CA VAL A 152 -5.87 17.04 -2.59
C VAL A 152 -5.38 15.68 -3.06
N LYS A 153 -4.50 15.70 -4.07
CA LYS A 153 -3.80 14.50 -4.55
C LYS A 153 -2.49 14.34 -3.80
N ASN A 154 -2.31 13.17 -3.19
CA ASN A 154 -1.10 12.79 -2.48
C ASN A 154 -0.42 11.62 -3.17
N GLN A 155 0.92 11.57 -3.09
CA GLN A 155 1.73 10.42 -3.46
C GLN A 155 2.50 9.98 -2.22
N ASP A 156 2.35 8.71 -1.85
CA ASP A 156 2.95 8.16 -0.65
C ASP A 156 3.70 6.88 -0.99
N LEU A 157 4.93 6.73 -0.47
CA LEU A 157 5.70 5.50 -0.54
C LEU A 157 5.60 4.77 0.79
N TRP A 158 5.08 3.54 0.76
CA TRP A 158 4.90 2.70 1.93
C TRP A 158 5.76 1.44 1.82
N VAL A 159 6.39 1.06 2.92
CA VAL A 159 7.19 -0.15 3.01
C VAL A 159 6.47 -1.16 3.91
N PHE A 160 6.12 -2.29 3.33
CA PHE A 160 5.55 -3.43 4.05
C PHE A 160 6.65 -4.44 4.36
N GLU A 161 6.71 -4.89 5.61
CA GLU A 161 7.72 -5.82 6.09
C GLU A 161 7.08 -7.09 6.62
N LYS A 162 7.73 -8.24 6.35
CA LYS A 162 7.35 -9.53 6.91
C LYS A 162 8.59 -10.39 7.17
N PRO A 163 8.69 -11.05 8.34
CA PRO A 163 9.69 -12.09 8.53
C PRO A 163 9.43 -13.28 7.59
N ILE A 164 10.44 -13.75 6.86
CA ILE A 164 10.31 -14.85 5.88
C ILE A 164 9.76 -16.14 6.51
N LYS A 165 10.17 -16.43 7.76
CA LYS A 165 9.73 -17.62 8.50
C LYS A 165 8.40 -17.45 9.23
N SER A 166 7.74 -16.31 9.07
CA SER A 166 6.46 -16.06 9.73
C SER A 166 5.34 -16.79 9.01
N SER A 167 4.58 -17.59 9.75
CA SER A 167 3.34 -18.20 9.27
C SER A 167 2.15 -17.22 9.28
N SER A 168 2.29 -16.05 9.90
CA SER A 168 1.25 -15.01 9.88
C SER A 168 1.07 -14.48 8.47
N PRO A 169 -0.16 -14.30 7.98
CA PRO A 169 -0.42 -13.63 6.70
C PRO A 169 -0.19 -12.11 6.74
N ALA A 170 0.00 -11.54 7.95
CA ALA A 170 0.11 -10.11 8.14
C ALA A 170 1.46 -9.54 7.65
N TRP A 171 1.38 -8.37 7.02
CA TRP A 171 2.47 -7.46 6.71
C TRP A 171 2.33 -6.22 7.60
N ILE A 172 3.44 -5.68 8.05
CA ILE A 172 3.49 -4.49 8.91
C ILE A 172 4.28 -3.41 8.21
#